data_4990ef7ce75f9b0c4467842f89f33c64
#
_entry.id   4990ef7ce75f9b0c4467842f89f33c64
#
_cell.length_a   1.000
_cell.length_b   1.000
_cell.length_c   1.000
_cell.angle_alpha   90.00
_cell.angle_beta   90.00
_cell.angle_gamma   90.00
#
_symmetry.space_group_name_H-M   'P 1'
#
loop_
_entity.id
_entity.type
_entity.pdbx_description
1 polymer ?
#
loop_
_entity_poly.entity_id
_entity_poly.type
_entity_poly.pdbx_seq_one_letter_code
_entity_poly.pdbx_strand_id
1 'polypeptide(L)'
;MIVLVYSVIDTESFERIPSYWLPYIRSLGINVPVILVGNKVDMRQSDFADEALEEEIAPLMADFKEVETCIECSARLALNVSEVFFYAQKAVLYPTAPLYDSRTHTLKPACVEALRNIFCLCDTDKDGVLNDEELNDFQLLCFNAPLQLQELEGIKHLVMDGEEELSDPPLVDGALTLAGFLYLHTLFIQRGRLETTWTVLWTFGYGMDLQLSHTYVYPPFDVPAGMAVELSPSGYQFLTEVFKAHDKDHDGALNEAELASLFATAPGARHPWGAGFPASTVTDEAGA
;
A
#
# COMPACT_ATOMS: atom_id res chain seq x y z
N MET A 1 9.94 -6.45 15.75
CA MET A 1 11.19 -5.91 15.17
C MET A 1 12.38 -6.39 16.00
N ILE A 2 13.48 -6.70 15.33
CA ILE A 2 14.77 -7.09 15.94
C ILE A 2 15.83 -6.12 15.45
N VAL A 3 16.70 -5.67 16.36
CA VAL A 3 17.89 -4.89 16.02
C VAL A 3 19.10 -5.78 16.26
N LEU A 4 19.81 -6.15 15.18
CA LEU A 4 21.06 -6.91 15.26
C LEU A 4 22.23 -5.94 15.21
N VAL A 5 22.99 -5.89 16.31
CA VAL A 5 24.15 -4.99 16.44
C VAL A 5 25.44 -5.78 16.25
N TYR A 6 26.28 -5.32 15.35
CA TYR A 6 27.63 -5.83 15.14
C TYR A 6 28.67 -4.70 15.30
N SER A 7 29.94 -5.04 15.38
CA SER A 7 31.03 -4.07 15.47
C SER A 7 31.71 -3.93 14.12
N VAL A 8 31.78 -2.70 13.58
CA VAL A 8 32.43 -2.42 12.27
C VAL A 8 33.94 -2.70 12.24
N ILE A 9 34.54 -2.91 13.40
CA ILE A 9 35.97 -3.24 13.56
C ILE A 9 36.20 -4.73 13.88
N ASP A 10 35.13 -5.55 13.88
CA ASP A 10 35.17 -6.97 14.22
C ASP A 10 34.43 -7.77 13.16
N THR A 11 35.18 -8.26 12.19
CA THR A 11 34.65 -9.02 11.03
C THR A 11 33.92 -10.28 11.48
N GLU A 12 34.37 -10.96 12.55
CA GLU A 12 33.69 -12.14 13.06
C GLU A 12 32.27 -11.81 13.52
N SER A 13 32.04 -10.65 14.13
CA SER A 13 30.72 -10.23 14.56
C SER A 13 29.76 -9.99 13.38
N PHE A 14 30.26 -9.54 12.23
CA PHE A 14 29.50 -9.36 11.00
C PHE A 14 29.22 -10.71 10.33
N GLU A 15 30.23 -11.58 10.15
CA GLU A 15 30.09 -12.90 9.53
C GLU A 15 29.08 -13.81 10.28
N ARG A 16 28.90 -13.58 11.57
CA ARG A 16 27.88 -14.27 12.38
C ARG A 16 26.45 -13.88 12.06
N ILE A 17 26.21 -12.77 11.41
CA ILE A 17 24.85 -12.33 11.04
C ILE A 17 24.23 -13.33 10.05
N PRO A 18 24.80 -13.53 8.84
CA PRO A 18 24.23 -14.47 7.86
C PRO A 18 24.44 -15.93 8.25
N SER A 19 25.52 -16.26 8.95
CA SER A 19 25.86 -17.66 9.26
C SER A 19 25.13 -18.22 10.49
N TYR A 20 24.74 -17.38 11.45
CA TYR A 20 24.13 -17.82 12.69
C TYR A 20 22.83 -17.05 13.04
N TRP A 21 22.87 -15.72 13.16
CA TRP A 21 21.77 -14.97 13.76
C TRP A 21 20.51 -14.96 12.91
N LEU A 22 20.59 -14.66 11.63
CA LEU A 22 19.42 -14.64 10.74
C LEU A 22 18.81 -16.04 10.54
N PRO A 23 19.60 -17.12 10.30
CA PRO A 23 19.07 -18.47 10.32
C PRO A 23 18.42 -18.87 11.65
N TYR A 24 19.00 -18.47 12.78
CA TYR A 24 18.44 -18.76 14.09
C TYR A 24 17.08 -18.07 14.30
N ILE A 25 16.95 -16.79 13.95
CA ILE A 25 15.68 -16.05 14.01
C ILE A 25 14.62 -16.74 13.14
N ARG A 26 14.99 -17.16 11.92
CA ARG A 26 14.09 -17.92 11.03
C ARG A 26 13.66 -19.26 11.64
N SER A 27 14.58 -19.96 12.33
CA SER A 27 14.26 -21.25 12.97
C SER A 27 13.26 -21.13 14.11
N LEU A 28 13.14 -19.97 14.72
CA LEU A 28 12.15 -19.67 15.75
C LEU A 28 10.76 -19.32 15.18
N GLY A 29 10.62 -19.26 13.85
CA GLY A 29 9.36 -18.87 13.19
C GLY A 29 9.00 -17.39 13.39
N ILE A 30 9.97 -16.55 13.76
CA ILE A 30 9.78 -15.13 14.01
C ILE A 30 9.86 -14.40 12.66
N ASN A 31 8.73 -13.85 12.24
CA ASN A 31 8.61 -13.06 10.99
C ASN A 31 8.41 -11.59 11.34
N VAL A 32 9.49 -10.91 11.66
CA VAL A 32 9.50 -9.47 12.00
C VAL A 32 10.64 -8.77 11.27
N PRO A 33 10.52 -7.46 10.99
CA PRO A 33 11.61 -6.69 10.40
C PRO A 33 12.88 -6.73 11.26
N VAL A 34 14.02 -6.81 10.60
CA VAL A 34 15.36 -6.79 11.20
C VAL A 34 16.10 -5.56 10.74
N ILE A 35 16.66 -4.79 11.67
CA ILE A 35 17.57 -3.67 11.39
C ILE A 35 18.97 -4.11 11.75
N LEU A 36 19.92 -3.98 10.83
CA LEU A 36 21.33 -4.19 11.11
C LEU A 36 21.97 -2.90 11.59
N VAL A 37 22.79 -2.98 12.62
CA VAL A 37 23.46 -1.81 13.21
C VAL A 37 24.95 -2.07 13.31
N GLY A 38 25.73 -1.41 12.45
CA GLY A 38 27.19 -1.37 12.52
C GLY A 38 27.64 -0.34 13.55
N ASN A 39 27.99 -0.81 14.75
CA ASN A 39 28.43 0.07 15.83
C ASN A 39 29.96 0.24 15.85
N LYS A 40 30.42 1.26 16.58
CA LYS A 40 31.82 1.64 16.78
C LYS A 40 32.51 2.24 15.54
N VAL A 41 31.77 2.96 14.71
CA VAL A 41 32.36 3.66 13.54
C VAL A 41 33.44 4.65 13.93
N ASP A 42 33.43 5.15 15.17
CA ASP A 42 34.47 6.00 15.75
C ASP A 42 35.86 5.33 15.84
N MET A 43 35.90 4.02 15.73
CA MET A 43 37.14 3.24 15.78
C MET A 43 37.61 2.76 14.38
N ARG A 44 36.87 3.03 13.32
CA ARG A 44 37.23 2.69 11.93
C ARG A 44 38.43 3.56 11.48
N GLN A 45 39.42 2.97 10.84
CA GLN A 45 40.67 3.63 10.45
C GLN A 45 40.67 4.16 9.01
N SER A 46 39.62 3.96 8.22
CA SER A 46 39.56 4.35 6.79
C SER A 46 38.34 5.21 6.46
N ASP A 47 38.54 6.21 5.58
CA ASP A 47 37.49 7.10 5.07
C ASP A 47 36.60 6.49 3.97
N PHE A 48 36.83 5.23 3.56
CA PHE A 48 36.08 4.53 2.51
C PHE A 48 34.91 3.73 3.08
N ALA A 49 34.05 4.37 3.86
CA ALA A 49 33.05 3.67 4.66
C ALA A 49 31.80 3.26 3.88
N ASP A 50 31.29 4.12 3.03
CA ASP A 50 29.94 3.94 2.45
C ASP A 50 29.93 2.95 1.29
N GLU A 51 30.88 2.99 0.37
CA GLU A 51 30.97 2.07 -0.78
C GLU A 51 31.24 0.63 -0.34
N ALA A 52 32.14 0.42 0.63
CA ALA A 52 32.44 -0.91 1.16
C ALA A 52 31.27 -1.52 1.92
N LEU A 53 30.48 -0.69 2.61
CA LEU A 53 29.30 -1.14 3.34
C LEU A 53 28.20 -1.60 2.37
N GLU A 54 27.94 -0.86 1.30
CA GLU A 54 26.97 -1.24 0.29
C GLU A 54 27.33 -2.57 -0.40
N GLU A 55 28.62 -2.75 -0.74
CA GLU A 55 29.09 -4.01 -1.35
C GLU A 55 28.93 -5.23 -0.44
N GLU A 56 29.10 -5.09 0.86
CA GLU A 56 28.96 -6.19 1.84
C GLU A 56 27.49 -6.45 2.23
N ILE A 57 26.67 -5.41 2.31
CA ILE A 57 25.29 -5.49 2.80
C ILE A 57 24.29 -5.84 1.70
N ALA A 58 24.49 -5.40 0.46
CA ALA A 58 23.56 -5.67 -0.62
C ALA A 58 23.31 -7.18 -0.86
N PRO A 59 24.33 -8.07 -0.89
CA PRO A 59 24.09 -9.51 -0.99
C PRO A 59 23.31 -10.08 0.18
N LEU A 60 23.61 -9.60 1.40
CA LEU A 60 22.93 -10.04 2.62
C LEU A 60 21.45 -9.64 2.61
N MET A 61 21.11 -8.42 2.20
CA MET A 61 19.72 -7.98 2.06
C MET A 61 18.98 -8.72 0.93
N ALA A 62 19.70 -9.13 -0.11
CA ALA A 62 19.12 -9.96 -1.18
C ALA A 62 18.74 -11.36 -0.68
N ASP A 63 19.52 -11.97 0.21
CA ASP A 63 19.30 -13.31 0.76
C ASP A 63 18.35 -13.33 1.95
N PHE A 64 18.35 -12.27 2.76
CA PHE A 64 17.59 -12.15 4.00
C PHE A 64 16.61 -10.98 3.92
N LYS A 65 15.40 -11.26 3.46
CA LYS A 65 14.35 -10.28 3.20
C LYS A 65 13.74 -9.62 4.42
N GLU A 66 13.91 -10.23 5.57
CA GLU A 66 13.57 -9.67 6.87
C GLU A 66 14.48 -8.49 7.25
N VAL A 67 15.64 -8.34 6.59
CA VAL A 67 16.53 -7.19 6.80
C VAL A 67 16.01 -5.99 6.01
N GLU A 68 15.49 -4.99 6.71
CA GLU A 68 14.89 -3.78 6.12
C GLU A 68 15.95 -2.72 5.77
N THR A 69 16.97 -2.56 6.62
CA THR A 69 18.03 -1.58 6.43
C THR A 69 19.25 -1.90 7.29
N CYS A 70 20.38 -1.29 6.92
CA CYS A 70 21.60 -1.26 7.71
C CYS A 70 21.98 0.19 8.03
N ILE A 71 22.39 0.45 9.27
CA ILE A 71 22.75 1.77 9.77
C ILE A 71 24.04 1.67 10.52
N GLU A 72 25.00 2.54 10.21
CA GLU A 72 26.24 2.66 10.99
C GLU A 72 26.11 3.73 12.07
N CYS A 73 26.59 3.42 13.26
CA CYS A 73 26.51 4.33 14.40
C CYS A 73 27.73 4.25 15.31
N SER A 74 27.86 5.24 16.18
CA SER A 74 28.74 5.18 17.35
C SER A 74 27.93 5.43 18.62
N ALA A 75 27.72 4.40 19.41
CA ALA A 75 27.08 4.56 20.71
C ALA A 75 27.93 5.42 21.66
N ARG A 76 29.27 5.39 21.51
CA ARG A 76 30.20 6.19 22.30
C ARG A 76 30.09 7.69 22.03
N LEU A 77 29.96 8.06 20.76
CA LEU A 77 29.87 9.45 20.33
C LEU A 77 28.41 9.93 20.15
N ALA A 78 27.45 9.08 20.40
CA ALA A 78 26.03 9.30 20.10
C ALA A 78 25.75 9.67 18.61
N LEU A 79 26.61 9.19 17.71
CA LEU A 79 26.47 9.41 16.27
C LEU A 79 25.46 8.41 15.70
N ASN A 80 24.46 8.88 14.96
CA ASN A 80 23.41 8.11 14.28
C ASN A 80 22.59 7.18 15.22
N VAL A 81 22.64 7.40 16.53
CA VAL A 81 21.86 6.57 17.47
C VAL A 81 20.37 6.86 17.34
N SER A 82 19.99 8.12 17.15
CA SER A 82 18.61 8.53 16.89
C SER A 82 18.06 7.92 15.60
N GLU A 83 18.88 7.85 14.54
CA GLU A 83 18.53 7.24 13.26
C GLU A 83 18.24 5.75 13.40
N VAL A 84 19.01 5.02 14.20
CA VAL A 84 18.74 3.59 14.49
C VAL A 84 17.32 3.42 15.03
N PHE A 85 16.92 4.21 16.02
CA PHE A 85 15.57 4.12 16.59
C PHE A 85 14.49 4.64 15.65
N PHE A 86 14.78 5.67 14.85
CA PHE A 86 13.87 6.17 13.85
C PHE A 86 13.52 5.10 12.80
N TYR A 87 14.53 4.49 12.18
CA TYR A 87 14.31 3.42 11.20
C TYR A 87 13.70 2.17 11.83
N ALA A 88 14.06 1.88 13.07
CA ALA A 88 13.46 0.79 13.82
C ALA A 88 11.95 1.00 14.02
N GLN A 89 11.51 2.20 14.38
CA GLN A 89 10.10 2.56 14.49
C GLN A 89 9.43 2.55 13.12
N LYS A 90 10.08 3.12 12.10
CA LYS A 90 9.57 3.16 10.73
C LYS A 90 9.29 1.75 10.18
N ALA A 91 10.19 0.80 10.38
CA ALA A 91 10.03 -0.59 9.94
C ALA A 91 8.85 -1.31 10.62
N VAL A 92 8.48 -0.92 11.84
CA VAL A 92 7.30 -1.47 12.53
C VAL A 92 6.03 -0.80 12.06
N LEU A 93 6.04 0.53 11.91
CA LEU A 93 4.86 1.30 11.51
C LEU A 93 4.52 1.10 10.03
N TYR A 94 5.54 1.02 9.17
CA TYR A 94 5.38 0.97 7.71
C TYR A 94 6.19 -0.20 7.12
N PRO A 95 5.81 -1.48 7.39
CA PRO A 95 6.59 -2.62 6.92
C PRO A 95 6.54 -2.74 5.39
N THR A 96 7.69 -3.03 4.78
CA THR A 96 7.82 -3.25 3.33
C THR A 96 7.27 -4.62 2.92
N ALA A 97 7.47 -5.63 3.76
CA ALA A 97 7.22 -7.02 3.45
C ALA A 97 5.79 -7.36 2.95
N PRO A 98 4.69 -6.75 3.45
CA PRO A 98 3.36 -7.00 2.90
C PRO A 98 3.13 -6.40 1.52
N LEU A 99 3.79 -5.27 1.21
CA LEU A 99 3.51 -4.45 0.03
C LEU A 99 4.30 -4.89 -1.21
N TYR A 100 5.58 -5.24 -1.03
CA TYR A 100 6.55 -5.28 -2.11
C TYR A 100 7.45 -6.51 -2.06
N ASP A 101 7.82 -7.03 -3.22
CA ASP A 101 8.85 -8.08 -3.36
C ASP A 101 10.13 -7.46 -3.95
N SER A 102 11.16 -7.36 -3.11
CA SER A 102 12.47 -6.79 -3.50
C SER A 102 13.25 -7.65 -4.50
N ARG A 103 12.86 -8.91 -4.74
CA ARG A 103 13.53 -9.77 -5.75
C ARG A 103 13.04 -9.50 -7.15
N THR A 104 11.71 -9.37 -7.27
CA THR A 104 11.05 -9.15 -8.57
C THR A 104 10.87 -7.67 -8.85
N HIS A 105 11.18 -6.81 -7.88
CA HIS A 105 10.95 -5.37 -7.92
C HIS A 105 9.50 -4.99 -8.23
N THR A 106 8.54 -5.77 -7.70
CA THR A 106 7.11 -5.60 -7.96
C THR A 106 6.27 -5.54 -6.69
N LEU A 107 5.11 -4.90 -6.79
CA LEU A 107 4.09 -4.97 -5.74
C LEU A 107 3.60 -6.41 -5.59
N LYS A 108 3.32 -6.83 -4.36
CA LYS A 108 2.71 -8.14 -4.10
C LYS A 108 1.25 -8.17 -4.53
N PRO A 109 0.72 -9.33 -4.94
CA PRO A 109 -0.66 -9.45 -5.44
C PRO A 109 -1.72 -8.86 -4.49
N ALA A 110 -1.59 -9.08 -3.18
CA ALA A 110 -2.52 -8.52 -2.20
C ALA A 110 -2.48 -6.98 -2.14
N CYS A 111 -1.29 -6.37 -2.31
CA CYS A 111 -1.13 -4.93 -2.38
C CYS A 111 -1.73 -4.37 -3.69
N VAL A 112 -1.48 -5.05 -4.81
CA VAL A 112 -2.08 -4.69 -6.10
C VAL A 112 -3.60 -4.73 -6.03
N GLU A 113 -4.19 -5.77 -5.43
CA GLU A 113 -5.63 -5.89 -5.28
C GLU A 113 -6.21 -4.77 -4.39
N ALA A 114 -5.58 -4.48 -3.24
CA ALA A 114 -6.01 -3.39 -2.37
C ALA A 114 -5.95 -2.02 -3.07
N LEU A 115 -4.85 -1.72 -3.76
CA LEU A 115 -4.68 -0.47 -4.51
C LEU A 115 -5.64 -0.37 -5.71
N ARG A 116 -5.91 -1.48 -6.40
CA ARG A 116 -6.92 -1.54 -7.46
C ARG A 116 -8.31 -1.20 -6.93
N ASN A 117 -8.69 -1.77 -5.78
CA ASN A 117 -9.97 -1.46 -5.15
C ASN A 117 -10.08 0.01 -4.77
N ILE A 118 -8.99 0.59 -4.23
CA ILE A 118 -8.93 2.02 -3.91
C ILE A 118 -9.08 2.86 -5.18
N PHE A 119 -8.36 2.53 -6.25
CA PHE A 119 -8.49 3.19 -7.54
C PHE A 119 -9.94 3.17 -8.03
N CYS A 120 -10.59 2.00 -8.04
CA CYS A 120 -11.99 1.87 -8.45
C CYS A 120 -12.97 2.66 -7.56
N LEU A 121 -12.65 2.87 -6.27
CA LEU A 121 -13.46 3.71 -5.39
C LEU A 121 -13.30 5.20 -5.69
N CYS A 122 -12.11 5.62 -6.12
CA CYS A 122 -11.79 7.01 -6.45
C CYS A 122 -12.24 7.39 -7.87
N ASP A 123 -12.30 6.45 -8.79
CA ASP A 123 -12.91 6.58 -10.12
C ASP A 123 -14.43 6.72 -9.94
N THR A 124 -14.91 7.96 -9.85
CA THR A 124 -16.30 8.28 -9.49
C THR A 124 -17.25 8.10 -10.66
N ASP A 125 -16.82 8.48 -11.87
CA ASP A 125 -17.61 8.39 -13.10
C ASP A 125 -17.47 7.03 -13.80
N LYS A 126 -16.58 6.15 -13.28
CA LYS A 126 -16.36 4.78 -13.77
C LYS A 126 -15.88 4.71 -15.22
N ASP A 127 -15.07 5.67 -15.64
CA ASP A 127 -14.46 5.69 -16.96
C ASP A 127 -13.16 4.89 -17.06
N GLY A 128 -12.61 4.44 -15.89
CA GLY A 128 -11.42 3.58 -15.78
C GLY A 128 -10.11 4.35 -15.66
N VAL A 129 -10.15 5.67 -15.48
CA VAL A 129 -9.01 6.54 -15.22
C VAL A 129 -9.31 7.49 -14.07
N LEU A 130 -8.31 8.11 -13.47
CA LEU A 130 -8.49 9.18 -12.50
C LEU A 130 -8.14 10.52 -13.18
N ASN A 131 -9.13 11.36 -13.37
CA ASN A 131 -8.95 12.72 -13.86
C ASN A 131 -8.36 13.63 -12.74
N ASP A 132 -8.08 14.89 -13.08
CA ASP A 132 -7.41 15.82 -12.17
C ASP A 132 -8.25 16.15 -10.93
N GLU A 133 -9.58 16.17 -11.04
CA GLU A 133 -10.52 16.43 -9.94
C GLU A 133 -10.57 15.22 -8.99
N GLU A 134 -10.72 14.01 -9.51
CA GLU A 134 -10.72 12.77 -8.75
C GLU A 134 -9.37 12.51 -8.05
N LEU A 135 -8.26 12.83 -8.73
CA LEU A 135 -6.93 12.72 -8.14
C LEU A 135 -6.73 13.74 -7.01
N ASN A 136 -7.28 14.96 -7.14
CA ASN A 136 -7.29 15.95 -6.07
C ASN A 136 -8.15 15.50 -4.88
N ASP A 137 -9.33 14.93 -5.13
CA ASP A 137 -10.22 14.43 -4.08
C ASP A 137 -9.60 13.24 -3.34
N PHE A 138 -8.94 12.33 -4.06
CA PHE A 138 -8.12 11.27 -3.48
C PHE A 138 -7.03 11.83 -2.57
N GLN A 139 -6.29 12.84 -3.03
CA GLN A 139 -5.22 13.49 -2.27
C GLN A 139 -5.77 14.16 -1.01
N LEU A 140 -6.89 14.88 -1.13
CA LEU A 140 -7.57 15.53 -0.02
C LEU A 140 -8.03 14.53 1.03
N LEU A 141 -8.61 13.41 0.59
CA LEU A 141 -9.09 12.34 1.47
C LEU A 141 -7.93 11.67 2.23
N CYS A 142 -6.82 11.36 1.55
CA CYS A 142 -5.71 10.62 2.14
C CYS A 142 -4.79 11.51 3.01
N PHE A 143 -4.56 12.75 2.59
CA PHE A 143 -3.50 13.60 3.17
C PHE A 143 -4.02 14.92 3.73
N ASN A 144 -5.32 15.18 3.63
CA ASN A 144 -5.97 16.42 4.08
C ASN A 144 -5.30 17.71 3.52
N ALA A 145 -4.78 17.63 2.30
CA ALA A 145 -4.16 18.72 1.58
C ALA A 145 -4.51 18.65 0.10
N PRO A 146 -4.96 19.75 -0.52
CA PRO A 146 -5.27 19.77 -1.95
C PRO A 146 -4.00 19.61 -2.78
N LEU A 147 -4.13 18.97 -3.93
CA LEU A 147 -3.04 18.81 -4.88
C LEU A 147 -2.74 20.13 -5.58
N GLN A 148 -1.50 20.60 -5.49
CA GLN A 148 -1.07 21.81 -6.21
C GLN A 148 -0.84 21.49 -7.68
N LEU A 149 -1.08 22.46 -8.57
CA LEU A 149 -0.91 22.25 -10.02
C LEU A 149 0.49 21.73 -10.39
N GLN A 150 1.53 22.23 -9.72
CA GLN A 150 2.92 21.78 -9.93
C GLN A 150 3.13 20.33 -9.47
N GLU A 151 2.47 19.92 -8.40
CA GLU A 151 2.54 18.55 -7.89
C GLU A 151 1.81 17.59 -8.84
N LEU A 152 0.65 18.00 -9.38
CA LEU A 152 -0.09 17.24 -10.37
C LEU A 152 0.73 17.03 -11.65
N GLU A 153 1.35 18.09 -12.18
CA GLU A 153 2.27 18.01 -13.32
C GLU A 153 3.46 17.11 -12.99
N GLY A 154 4.01 17.23 -11.79
CA GLY A 154 5.11 16.38 -11.31
C GLY A 154 4.76 14.91 -11.26
N ILE A 155 3.55 14.56 -10.80
CA ILE A 155 3.03 13.18 -10.80
C ILE A 155 2.92 12.65 -12.23
N LYS A 156 2.31 13.43 -13.14
CA LYS A 156 2.15 13.04 -14.56
C LYS A 156 3.50 12.81 -15.23
N HIS A 157 4.47 13.71 -15.03
CA HIS A 157 5.83 13.50 -15.53
C HIS A 157 6.50 12.25 -14.95
N LEU A 158 6.38 12.05 -13.66
CA LEU A 158 6.99 10.91 -12.97
C LEU A 158 6.49 9.57 -13.48
N VAL A 159 5.19 9.44 -13.80
CA VAL A 159 4.62 8.20 -14.32
C VAL A 159 4.94 8.02 -15.80
N MET A 160 5.06 9.10 -16.57
CA MET A 160 5.48 9.05 -17.98
C MET A 160 6.95 8.65 -18.15
N ASP A 161 7.83 9.05 -17.21
CA ASP A 161 9.24 8.62 -17.24
C ASP A 161 9.39 7.08 -17.12
N GLY A 162 8.39 6.40 -16.56
CA GLY A 162 8.33 4.95 -16.43
C GLY A 162 7.51 4.21 -17.50
N GLU A 163 7.01 4.89 -18.50
CA GLU A 163 6.12 4.30 -19.52
C GLU A 163 6.72 3.08 -20.22
N GLU A 164 8.04 3.08 -20.47
CA GLU A 164 8.74 1.97 -21.11
C GLU A 164 8.76 0.67 -20.25
N GLU A 165 8.57 0.79 -18.96
CA GLU A 165 8.56 -0.33 -18.00
C GLU A 165 7.15 -0.94 -17.82
N LEU A 166 6.12 -0.27 -18.32
CA LEU A 166 4.72 -0.64 -18.13
C LEU A 166 4.13 -1.36 -19.34
N SER A 167 3.24 -2.32 -19.08
CA SER A 167 2.51 -3.04 -20.14
C SER A 167 1.38 -2.20 -20.74
N ASP A 168 0.80 -1.33 -19.93
CA ASP A 168 -0.31 -0.45 -20.28
C ASP A 168 0.11 1.01 -20.09
N PRO A 169 -0.42 1.96 -20.87
CA PRO A 169 -0.05 3.36 -20.76
C PRO A 169 -0.39 3.90 -19.38
N PRO A 170 0.53 4.65 -18.72
CA PRO A 170 0.29 5.20 -17.39
C PRO A 170 -0.73 6.36 -17.38
N LEU A 171 -0.89 7.05 -18.51
CA LEU A 171 -1.87 8.11 -18.69
C LEU A 171 -2.68 7.87 -19.96
N VAL A 172 -3.97 8.24 -19.93
CA VAL A 172 -4.86 8.32 -21.09
C VAL A 172 -5.53 9.69 -21.07
N ASP A 173 -5.40 10.46 -22.15
CA ASP A 173 -5.92 11.84 -22.27
C ASP A 173 -5.52 12.75 -21.08
N GLY A 174 -4.36 12.48 -20.48
CA GLY A 174 -3.83 13.21 -19.32
C GLY A 174 -4.39 12.77 -17.98
N ALA A 175 -5.30 11.80 -17.92
CA ALA A 175 -5.83 11.18 -16.70
C ALA A 175 -5.02 9.93 -16.32
N LEU A 176 -4.91 9.65 -15.03
CA LEU A 176 -4.08 8.57 -14.48
C LEU A 176 -4.80 7.22 -14.61
N THR A 177 -4.17 6.26 -15.29
CA THR A 177 -4.68 4.89 -15.38
C THR A 177 -4.36 4.08 -14.14
N LEU A 178 -4.98 2.90 -14.00
CA LEU A 178 -4.62 1.94 -12.95
C LEU A 178 -3.13 1.55 -13.00
N ALA A 179 -2.57 1.37 -14.21
CA ALA A 179 -1.15 1.06 -14.38
C ALA A 179 -0.27 2.19 -13.84
N GLY A 180 -0.57 3.44 -14.18
CA GLY A 180 0.12 4.61 -13.65
C GLY A 180 -0.02 4.76 -12.14
N PHE A 181 -1.21 4.51 -11.59
CA PHE A 181 -1.45 4.55 -10.13
C PHE A 181 -0.63 3.49 -9.39
N LEU A 182 -0.60 2.25 -9.85
CA LEU A 182 0.21 1.19 -9.26
C LEU A 182 1.71 1.48 -9.38
N TYR A 183 2.14 2.02 -10.53
CA TYR A 183 3.53 2.42 -10.73
C TYR A 183 3.96 3.54 -9.78
N LEU A 184 3.11 4.54 -9.56
CA LEU A 184 3.35 5.61 -8.61
C LEU A 184 3.59 5.06 -7.19
N HIS A 185 2.77 4.12 -6.74
CA HIS A 185 2.97 3.46 -5.45
C HIS A 185 4.24 2.60 -5.41
N THR A 186 4.59 1.94 -6.50
CA THR A 186 5.86 1.22 -6.65
C THR A 186 7.05 2.17 -6.44
N LEU A 187 7.03 3.34 -7.07
CA LEU A 187 8.07 4.35 -6.91
C LEU A 187 8.14 4.91 -5.48
N PHE A 188 7.01 5.12 -4.82
CA PHE A 188 7.02 5.55 -3.40
C PHE A 188 7.72 4.52 -2.52
N ILE A 189 7.44 3.24 -2.71
CA ILE A 189 8.06 2.16 -1.95
C ILE A 189 9.56 2.06 -2.23
N GLN A 190 9.96 2.06 -3.50
CA GLN A 190 11.37 2.00 -3.93
C GLN A 190 12.19 3.19 -3.42
N ARG A 191 11.59 4.38 -3.31
CA ARG A 191 12.22 5.58 -2.76
C ARG A 191 12.14 5.68 -1.23
N GLY A 192 11.72 4.60 -0.55
CA GLY A 192 11.62 4.55 0.91
C GLY A 192 10.48 5.37 1.52
N ARG A 193 9.50 5.81 0.71
CA ARG A 193 8.30 6.55 1.17
C ARG A 193 7.13 5.61 1.46
N LEU A 194 7.39 4.58 2.25
CA LEU A 194 6.39 3.57 2.62
C LEU A 194 5.17 4.16 3.32
N GLU A 195 5.38 5.20 4.10
CA GLU A 195 4.34 5.94 4.82
C GLU A 195 3.24 6.46 3.88
N THR A 196 3.57 6.87 2.65
CA THR A 196 2.59 7.35 1.67
C THR A 196 1.62 6.23 1.29
N THR A 197 2.14 5.07 0.90
CA THR A 197 1.31 3.92 0.51
C THR A 197 0.50 3.38 1.69
N TRP A 198 1.08 3.30 2.90
CA TRP A 198 0.37 2.85 4.09
C TRP A 198 -0.73 3.84 4.52
N THR A 199 -0.49 5.15 4.42
CA THR A 199 -1.52 6.17 4.70
C THR A 199 -2.72 5.97 3.79
N VAL A 200 -2.50 5.76 2.49
CA VAL A 200 -3.57 5.46 1.54
C VAL A 200 -4.33 4.20 1.94
N LEU A 201 -3.64 3.08 2.18
CA LEU A 201 -4.27 1.83 2.59
C LEU A 201 -5.10 1.98 3.87
N TRP A 202 -4.59 2.65 4.89
CA TRP A 202 -5.31 2.85 6.14
C TRP A 202 -6.51 3.77 6.00
N THR A 203 -6.43 4.81 5.18
CA THR A 203 -7.55 5.71 4.90
C THR A 203 -8.74 4.93 4.32
N PHE A 204 -8.46 3.93 3.50
CA PHE A 204 -9.48 3.04 2.94
C PHE A 204 -9.73 1.77 3.75
N GLY A 205 -9.32 1.76 5.02
CA GLY A 205 -9.68 0.73 6.00
C GLY A 205 -8.89 -0.57 5.93
N TYR A 206 -7.81 -0.66 5.15
CA TYR A 206 -6.94 -1.84 5.09
C TYR A 206 -6.05 -1.92 6.33
N GLY A 207 -5.91 -3.14 6.88
CA GLY A 207 -4.98 -3.44 7.97
C GLY A 207 -3.58 -3.79 7.47
N MET A 208 -2.68 -4.13 8.42
CA MET A 208 -1.31 -4.58 8.11
C MET A 208 -1.26 -5.90 7.33
N ASP A 209 -2.32 -6.67 7.35
CA ASP A 209 -2.54 -7.91 6.59
C ASP A 209 -3.13 -7.67 5.20
N LEU A 210 -3.33 -6.40 4.82
CA LEU A 210 -3.99 -5.96 3.59
C LEU A 210 -5.42 -6.48 3.45
N GLN A 211 -6.09 -6.75 4.57
CA GLN A 211 -7.52 -7.03 4.61
C GLN A 211 -8.28 -5.80 5.12
N LEU A 212 -9.51 -5.61 4.63
CA LEU A 212 -10.39 -4.57 5.15
C LEU A 212 -10.74 -4.85 6.62
N SER A 213 -10.57 -3.86 7.47
CA SER A 213 -10.89 -4.02 8.89
C SER A 213 -12.39 -4.21 9.10
N HIS A 214 -12.76 -5.04 10.07
CA HIS A 214 -14.17 -5.29 10.38
C HIS A 214 -14.94 -3.99 10.72
N THR A 215 -14.30 -3.07 11.41
CA THR A 215 -14.91 -1.79 11.79
C THR A 215 -15.11 -0.84 10.60
N TYR A 216 -14.34 -0.99 9.53
CA TYR A 216 -14.53 -0.25 8.29
C TYR A 216 -15.71 -0.80 7.48
N VAL A 217 -15.79 -2.13 7.35
CA VAL A 217 -16.85 -2.81 6.59
C VAL A 217 -18.18 -2.78 7.36
N TYR A 218 -18.12 -2.90 8.68
CA TYR A 218 -19.28 -2.92 9.58
C TYR A 218 -19.12 -1.84 10.66
N PRO A 219 -19.26 -0.55 10.31
CA PRO A 219 -19.16 0.52 11.30
C PRO A 219 -20.26 0.36 12.37
N PRO A 220 -19.94 0.53 13.66
CA PRO A 220 -20.94 0.45 14.70
C PRO A 220 -21.93 1.61 14.60
N PHE A 221 -23.22 1.30 14.59
CA PHE A 221 -24.29 2.30 14.70
C PHE A 221 -24.75 2.36 16.14
N ASP A 222 -24.66 3.55 16.74
CA ASP A 222 -25.25 3.82 18.04
C ASP A 222 -26.72 4.23 17.84
N VAL A 223 -27.61 3.25 17.97
CA VAL A 223 -29.06 3.47 17.81
C VAL A 223 -29.69 3.52 19.20
N PRO A 224 -30.24 4.68 19.63
CA PRO A 224 -30.93 4.79 20.90
C PRO A 224 -32.08 3.78 21.02
N ALA A 225 -32.32 3.26 22.23
CA ALA A 225 -33.37 2.29 22.47
C ALA A 225 -34.75 2.81 22.03
N GLY A 226 -35.44 2.03 21.20
CA GLY A 226 -36.76 2.37 20.66
C GLY A 226 -36.73 3.25 19.40
N MET A 227 -35.56 3.52 18.83
CA MET A 227 -35.42 4.19 17.54
C MET A 227 -35.22 3.19 16.41
N ALA A 228 -35.76 3.50 15.22
CA ALA A 228 -35.45 2.79 13.98
C ALA A 228 -34.34 3.51 13.22
N VAL A 229 -33.58 2.77 12.41
CA VAL A 229 -32.63 3.33 11.49
C VAL A 229 -33.27 3.43 10.11
N GLU A 230 -33.28 4.61 9.54
CA GLU A 230 -33.78 4.87 8.19
C GLU A 230 -32.71 5.57 7.38
N LEU A 231 -32.77 5.40 6.05
CA LEU A 231 -31.89 6.15 5.15
C LEU A 231 -32.20 7.65 5.21
N SER A 232 -31.16 8.44 5.39
CA SER A 232 -31.29 9.90 5.27
C SER A 232 -31.56 10.29 3.80
N PRO A 233 -32.10 11.51 3.55
CA PRO A 233 -32.20 12.02 2.16
C PRO A 233 -30.87 11.96 1.39
N SER A 234 -29.76 12.28 2.05
CA SER A 234 -28.42 12.18 1.46
C SER A 234 -28.03 10.73 1.17
N GLY A 235 -28.46 9.77 2.02
CA GLY A 235 -28.26 8.33 1.75
C GLY A 235 -29.03 7.85 0.54
N TYR A 236 -30.28 8.30 0.36
CA TYR A 236 -31.06 8.03 -0.85
C TYR A 236 -30.41 8.62 -2.08
N GLN A 237 -29.94 9.85 -2.01
CA GLN A 237 -29.25 10.50 -3.12
C GLN A 237 -27.98 9.73 -3.49
N PHE A 238 -27.13 9.40 -2.53
CA PHE A 238 -25.92 8.62 -2.72
C PHE A 238 -26.20 7.29 -3.43
N LEU A 239 -27.16 6.49 -2.90
CA LEU A 239 -27.51 5.22 -3.54
C LEU A 239 -28.06 5.38 -4.96
N THR A 240 -28.80 6.48 -5.21
CA THR A 240 -29.30 6.79 -6.56
C THR A 240 -28.16 7.12 -7.52
N GLU A 241 -27.16 7.86 -7.06
CA GLU A 241 -25.97 8.21 -7.85
C GLU A 241 -25.12 6.96 -8.13
N VAL A 242 -24.89 6.11 -7.12
CA VAL A 242 -24.21 4.82 -7.27
C VAL A 242 -24.94 3.93 -8.29
N PHE A 243 -26.27 3.82 -8.20
CA PHE A 243 -27.07 3.07 -9.17
C PHE A 243 -26.87 3.60 -10.58
N LYS A 244 -27.03 4.91 -10.80
CA LYS A 244 -26.89 5.54 -12.12
C LYS A 244 -25.48 5.40 -12.69
N ALA A 245 -24.44 5.40 -11.87
CA ALA A 245 -23.06 5.22 -12.33
C ALA A 245 -22.80 3.80 -12.86
N HIS A 246 -23.57 2.81 -12.39
CA HIS A 246 -23.43 1.42 -12.79
C HIS A 246 -24.47 0.98 -13.85
N ASP A 247 -25.60 1.66 -13.97
CA ASP A 247 -26.60 1.48 -15.03
C ASP A 247 -26.06 2.09 -16.35
N LYS A 248 -25.25 1.31 -17.06
CA LYS A 248 -24.51 1.78 -18.26
C LYS A 248 -25.40 1.88 -19.51
N ASP A 249 -26.42 1.05 -19.61
CA ASP A 249 -27.35 1.06 -20.73
C ASP A 249 -28.57 1.95 -20.47
N HIS A 250 -28.71 2.48 -19.24
CA HIS A 250 -29.75 3.41 -18.80
C HIS A 250 -31.16 2.84 -18.94
N ASP A 251 -31.32 1.54 -18.74
CA ASP A 251 -32.62 0.88 -18.78
C ASP A 251 -33.41 0.96 -17.45
N GLY A 252 -32.73 1.41 -16.37
CA GLY A 252 -33.31 1.57 -15.03
C GLY A 252 -33.27 0.31 -14.18
N ALA A 253 -32.47 -0.69 -14.58
CA ALA A 253 -32.17 -1.91 -13.84
C ALA A 253 -30.65 -2.13 -13.85
N LEU A 254 -30.14 -3.07 -13.05
CA LEU A 254 -28.74 -3.49 -13.11
C LEU A 254 -28.67 -4.94 -13.58
N ASN A 255 -28.11 -5.17 -14.74
CA ASN A 255 -27.87 -6.51 -15.27
C ASN A 255 -26.70 -7.19 -14.52
N GLU A 256 -26.43 -8.47 -14.80
CA GLU A 256 -25.40 -9.26 -14.09
C GLU A 256 -24.00 -8.65 -14.21
N ALA A 257 -23.63 -8.09 -15.34
CA ALA A 257 -22.35 -7.46 -15.55
C ALA A 257 -22.21 -6.14 -14.75
N GLU A 258 -23.26 -5.35 -14.70
CA GLU A 258 -23.33 -4.10 -13.93
C GLU A 258 -23.33 -4.36 -12.42
N LEU A 259 -24.05 -5.38 -11.97
CA LEU A 259 -23.99 -5.84 -10.58
C LEU A 259 -22.60 -6.36 -10.21
N ALA A 260 -21.94 -7.10 -11.08
CA ALA A 260 -20.57 -7.53 -10.87
C ALA A 260 -19.60 -6.33 -10.76
N SER A 261 -19.80 -5.30 -11.59
CA SER A 261 -19.05 -4.04 -11.52
C SER A 261 -19.33 -3.30 -10.20
N LEU A 262 -20.59 -3.18 -9.79
CA LEU A 262 -20.99 -2.52 -8.54
C LEU A 262 -20.33 -3.16 -7.31
N PHE A 263 -20.23 -4.48 -7.28
CA PHE A 263 -19.64 -5.22 -6.15
C PHE A 263 -18.18 -5.63 -6.37
N ALA A 264 -17.51 -5.12 -7.40
CA ALA A 264 -16.11 -5.47 -7.69
C ALA A 264 -15.16 -5.12 -6.53
N THR A 265 -15.47 -4.08 -5.76
CA THR A 265 -14.67 -3.65 -4.59
C THR A 265 -15.13 -4.27 -3.27
N ALA A 266 -16.17 -5.13 -3.28
CA ALA A 266 -16.67 -5.75 -2.08
C ALA A 266 -15.66 -6.77 -1.51
N PRO A 267 -15.54 -6.89 -0.17
CA PRO A 267 -14.65 -7.85 0.46
C PRO A 267 -14.94 -9.28 0.00
N GLY A 268 -13.90 -10.03 -0.37
CA GLY A 268 -14.02 -11.42 -0.83
C GLY A 268 -14.31 -11.58 -2.33
N ALA A 269 -14.17 -10.51 -3.11
CA ALA A 269 -14.34 -10.50 -4.57
C ALA A 269 -15.68 -11.12 -5.06
N ARG A 270 -16.73 -10.96 -4.26
CA ARG A 270 -18.08 -11.47 -4.58
C ARG A 270 -19.13 -10.50 -4.08
N HIS A 271 -20.14 -10.28 -4.90
CA HIS A 271 -21.33 -9.55 -4.45
C HIS A 271 -22.06 -10.30 -3.29
N PRO A 272 -22.81 -9.59 -2.42
CA PRO A 272 -23.41 -10.18 -1.22
C PRO A 272 -24.29 -11.38 -1.47
N TRP A 273 -24.84 -11.50 -2.67
CA TRP A 273 -25.75 -12.59 -3.03
C TRP A 273 -25.03 -13.83 -3.59
N GLY A 274 -23.78 -13.72 -4.03
CA GLY A 274 -22.93 -14.84 -4.44
C GLY A 274 -23.65 -15.97 -5.19
N ALA A 275 -23.58 -17.20 -4.68
CA ALA A 275 -24.24 -18.34 -5.29
C ALA A 275 -25.79 -18.34 -5.16
N GLY A 276 -26.36 -17.49 -4.31
CA GLY A 276 -27.80 -17.30 -4.14
C GLY A 276 -28.41 -16.26 -5.10
N PHE A 277 -27.61 -15.50 -5.78
CA PHE A 277 -28.01 -14.66 -6.90
C PHE A 277 -28.35 -15.57 -8.10
N PRO A 278 -29.43 -15.48 -8.80
CA PRO A 278 -30.52 -14.55 -8.83
C PRO A 278 -31.73 -14.87 -7.90
N ALA A 279 -31.68 -15.91 -7.10
CA ALA A 279 -32.81 -16.31 -6.25
C ALA A 279 -33.10 -15.30 -5.11
N SER A 280 -32.12 -14.46 -4.75
CA SER A 280 -32.23 -13.42 -3.71
C SER A 280 -32.54 -12.02 -4.27
N THR A 281 -32.73 -11.89 -5.57
CA THR A 281 -33.03 -10.62 -6.25
C THR A 281 -34.38 -10.68 -6.92
N VAL A 282 -35.00 -9.51 -7.09
CA VAL A 282 -36.20 -9.36 -7.91
C VAL A 282 -35.72 -8.91 -9.30
N THR A 283 -35.99 -9.74 -10.29
CA THR A 283 -35.68 -9.43 -11.69
C THR A 283 -36.97 -9.07 -12.42
N ASP A 284 -36.88 -8.22 -13.43
CA ASP A 284 -37.98 -7.96 -14.34
C ASP A 284 -38.22 -9.12 -15.33
N GLU A 285 -39.18 -8.97 -16.24
CA GLU A 285 -39.50 -10.00 -17.25
C GLU A 285 -38.34 -10.21 -18.26
N ALA A 286 -37.37 -9.28 -18.37
CA ALA A 286 -36.18 -9.38 -19.20
C ALA A 286 -34.99 -10.04 -18.49
N GLY A 287 -35.10 -10.27 -17.17
CA GLY A 287 -34.07 -10.89 -16.35
C GLY A 287 -33.00 -9.90 -15.84
N ALA A 288 -33.25 -8.58 -15.91
CA ALA A 288 -32.37 -7.50 -15.43
C ALA A 288 -32.72 -7.08 -14.00
#